data_9fc90a08b5b02adf6bc19568e8ccb840
#
_entry.id   9fc90a08b5b02adf6bc19568e8ccb840
#
_cell.length_a   1.000
_cell.length_b   1.000
_cell.length_c   1.000
_cell.angle_alpha   90.00
_cell.angle_beta   90.00
_cell.angle_gamma   90.00
#
_symmetry.space_group_name_H-M   'P 1'
#
loop_
_entity.id
_entity.type
_entity.pdbx_description
1 polymer ?
#
loop_
_entity_poly.entity_id
_entity_poly.type
_entity_poly.pdbx_seq_one_letter_code
_entity_poly.pdbx_strand_id
1 'polypeptide(L)'
;EFCGDCDFLADPTGWKTHDSQGNCYESDILILATANRLTTSSETAWLPLQTIRGQTTHMAATELLGNLRTAFCHEGYLPPPRLGIHCLGATYGPQDTNLDERSTDHVTNLTKLATALPSVKFPTATADLSGHVALRCTTTDYLPVVGPVPNKAAFNACYADLQAQKTRFIDQECPVFPGVFVLAGLGSRGLT
;
A
#
# COMPACT_ATOMS: atom_id res chain seq x y z
N GLU A 1 15.39 0.90 10.38
CA GLU A 1 16.26 0.33 9.34
C GLU A 1 15.42 -0.56 8.44
N PHE A 2 15.54 -0.34 7.13
CA PHE A 2 14.85 -1.17 6.16
C PHE A 2 15.66 -2.44 5.94
N CYS A 3 15.24 -3.52 6.57
CA CYS A 3 15.62 -4.84 6.12
C CYS A 3 14.90 -5.09 4.79
N GLY A 4 15.59 -5.55 3.77
CA GLY A 4 15.00 -5.92 2.47
C GLY A 4 13.91 -6.99 2.59
N ASP A 5 13.96 -8.06 1.83
CA ASP A 5 13.07 -9.21 2.01
C ASP A 5 13.45 -9.91 3.32
N CYS A 6 12.49 -10.08 4.21
CA CYS A 6 12.67 -10.76 5.48
C CYS A 6 11.79 -12.00 5.52
N ASP A 7 12.40 -13.12 5.84
CA ASP A 7 11.70 -14.33 6.25
C ASP A 7 11.56 -14.33 7.76
N PHE A 8 10.45 -14.83 8.27
CA PHE A 8 10.25 -14.99 9.70
C PHE A 8 9.91 -16.44 10.04
N LEU A 9 10.48 -16.92 11.13
CA LEU A 9 10.32 -18.28 11.59
C LEU A 9 9.91 -18.28 13.06
N ALA A 10 8.99 -19.18 13.41
CA ALA A 10 8.63 -19.42 14.79
C ALA A 10 9.82 -20.07 15.51
N ASP A 11 10.15 -19.56 16.69
CA ASP A 11 11.13 -20.11 17.62
C ASP A 11 10.41 -20.41 18.95
N PRO A 12 10.82 -21.41 19.74
CA PRO A 12 10.21 -21.69 21.03
C PRO A 12 10.16 -20.51 22.00
N THR A 13 11.04 -19.53 21.81
CA THR A 13 11.16 -18.36 22.68
C THR A 13 10.60 -17.07 22.05
N GLY A 14 10.06 -17.13 20.82
CA GLY A 14 9.58 -15.95 20.10
C GLY A 14 9.68 -16.09 18.59
N TRP A 15 10.11 -15.03 17.92
CA TRP A 15 10.21 -14.95 16.48
C TRP A 15 11.63 -14.58 16.04
N LYS A 16 12.10 -15.24 14.99
CA LYS A 16 13.35 -14.92 14.31
C LYS A 16 13.06 -14.39 12.93
N THR A 17 13.61 -13.24 12.61
CA THR A 17 13.56 -12.64 11.29
C THR A 17 14.96 -12.56 10.70
N HIS A 18 15.06 -12.89 9.40
CA HIS A 18 16.33 -12.81 8.67
C HIS A 18 16.17 -11.78 7.55
N ASP A 19 17.13 -10.87 7.45
CA ASP A 19 17.18 -9.94 6.31
C ASP A 19 17.92 -10.56 5.11
N SER A 20 17.89 -9.87 3.98
CA SER A 20 18.57 -10.29 2.75
C SER A 20 20.09 -10.34 2.86
N GLN A 21 20.66 -9.83 3.96
CA GLN A 21 22.11 -9.86 4.24
C GLN A 21 22.49 -11.02 5.18
N GLY A 22 21.48 -11.79 5.65
CA GLY A 22 21.69 -12.92 6.56
C GLY A 22 21.76 -12.53 8.03
N ASN A 23 21.46 -11.28 8.39
CA ASN A 23 21.35 -10.91 9.81
C ASN A 23 20.09 -11.52 10.41
N CYS A 24 20.20 -12.00 11.64
CA CYS A 24 19.11 -12.56 12.41
C CYS A 24 18.70 -11.60 13.53
N TYR A 25 17.39 -11.37 13.64
CA TYR A 25 16.77 -10.54 14.68
C TYR A 25 15.79 -11.41 15.47
N GLU A 26 15.88 -11.38 16.79
CA GLU A 26 15.00 -12.13 17.69
C GLU A 26 14.05 -11.16 18.40
N SER A 27 12.78 -11.53 18.54
CA SER A 27 11.76 -10.71 19.20
C SER A 27 10.61 -11.55 19.75
N ASP A 28 10.02 -11.12 20.87
CA ASP A 28 8.80 -11.72 21.42
C ASP A 28 7.55 -11.34 20.60
N ILE A 29 7.61 -10.18 19.94
CA ILE A 29 6.50 -9.62 19.16
C ILE A 29 7.02 -9.24 17.77
N LEU A 30 6.28 -9.66 16.74
CA LEU A 30 6.55 -9.34 15.35
C LEU A 30 5.37 -8.56 14.76
N ILE A 31 5.64 -7.36 14.24
CA ILE A 31 4.64 -6.54 13.54
C ILE A 31 4.95 -6.53 12.05
N LEU A 32 4.08 -7.15 11.27
CA LEU A 32 4.20 -7.25 9.82
C LEU A 32 3.54 -6.02 9.16
N ALA A 33 4.35 -5.04 8.76
CA ALA A 33 3.91 -3.80 8.11
C ALA A 33 4.52 -3.62 6.71
N THR A 34 4.77 -4.72 6.00
CA THR A 34 5.52 -4.76 4.74
C THR A 34 4.65 -4.60 3.49
N ALA A 35 3.40 -4.15 3.66
CA ALA A 35 2.43 -3.87 2.58
C ALA A 35 2.28 -5.06 1.60
N ASN A 36 2.58 -4.86 0.31
CA ASN A 36 2.40 -5.89 -0.72
C ASN A 36 3.29 -7.12 -0.51
N ARG A 37 4.38 -7.01 0.25
CA ARG A 37 5.26 -8.16 0.54
C ARG A 37 4.61 -9.20 1.45
N LEU A 38 3.54 -8.86 2.16
CA LEU A 38 2.75 -9.83 2.92
C LEU A 38 2.17 -10.95 2.05
N THR A 39 2.03 -10.74 0.75
CA THR A 39 1.54 -11.77 -0.17
C THR A 39 2.59 -12.82 -0.54
N THR A 40 3.84 -12.64 -0.14
CA THR A 40 4.93 -13.59 -0.43
C THR A 40 5.14 -14.62 0.68
N SER A 41 4.70 -14.35 1.91
CA SER A 41 4.78 -15.29 3.02
C SER A 41 3.57 -16.23 3.08
N SER A 42 3.79 -17.50 3.33
CA SER A 42 2.74 -18.54 3.48
C SER A 42 1.71 -18.21 4.56
N GLU A 43 2.16 -17.55 5.63
CA GLU A 43 1.36 -17.19 6.79
C GLU A 43 0.37 -16.05 6.49
N THR A 44 0.69 -15.20 5.50
CA THR A 44 -0.07 -13.98 5.19
C THR A 44 -0.56 -13.86 3.74
N ALA A 45 -0.08 -14.72 2.83
CA ALA A 45 -0.45 -14.69 1.40
C ALA A 45 -1.97 -14.80 1.14
N TRP A 46 -2.72 -15.31 2.09
CA TRP A 46 -4.17 -15.47 2.02
C TRP A 46 -4.95 -14.20 2.40
N LEU A 47 -4.29 -13.19 2.96
CA LEU A 47 -4.93 -11.91 3.28
C LEU A 47 -5.47 -11.27 1.99
N PRO A 48 -6.67 -10.66 2.02
CA PRO A 48 -7.34 -10.11 0.84
C PRO A 48 -6.68 -8.79 0.39
N LEU A 49 -5.36 -8.82 0.20
CA LEU A 49 -4.57 -7.67 -0.19
C LEU A 49 -4.51 -7.54 -1.72
N GLN A 50 -4.57 -6.32 -2.20
CA GLN A 50 -4.47 -5.97 -3.61
C GLN A 50 -3.36 -4.93 -3.82
N THR A 51 -2.67 -5.08 -4.94
CA THR A 51 -1.66 -4.13 -5.38
C THR A 51 -2.28 -3.13 -6.36
N ILE A 52 -2.11 -1.85 -6.08
CA ILE A 52 -2.55 -0.76 -6.94
C ILE A 52 -1.34 0.10 -7.31
N ARG A 53 -0.97 0.05 -8.57
CA ARG A 53 0.08 0.93 -9.10
C ARG A 53 -0.42 2.37 -9.15
N GLY A 54 0.43 3.31 -8.77
CA GLY A 54 0.18 4.74 -8.92
C GLY A 54 1.44 5.47 -9.35
N GLN A 55 1.27 6.38 -10.30
CA GLN A 55 2.33 7.29 -10.73
C GLN A 55 1.93 8.72 -10.42
N THR A 56 2.85 9.46 -9.81
CA THR A 56 2.76 10.92 -9.69
C THR A 56 3.49 11.59 -10.85
N THR A 57 3.21 12.86 -11.06
CA THR A 57 3.88 13.70 -12.04
C THR A 57 4.52 14.89 -11.33
N HIS A 58 5.77 15.15 -11.61
CA HIS A 58 6.49 16.30 -11.11
C HIS A 58 6.49 17.39 -12.18
N MET A 59 6.08 18.58 -11.83
CA MET A 59 5.90 19.72 -12.72
C MET A 59 6.47 20.96 -12.07
N ALA A 60 7.19 21.79 -12.81
CA ALA A 60 7.63 23.09 -12.33
C ALA A 60 6.42 23.93 -11.88
N ALA A 61 6.57 24.63 -10.77
CA ALA A 61 5.55 25.52 -10.28
C ALA A 61 5.35 26.69 -11.25
N THR A 62 4.10 26.95 -11.64
CA THR A 62 3.74 28.11 -12.41
C THR A 62 3.58 29.33 -11.50
N GLU A 63 3.64 30.53 -12.07
CA GLU A 63 3.45 31.77 -11.31
C GLU A 63 2.11 31.77 -10.53
N LEU A 64 1.05 31.27 -11.15
CA LEU A 64 -0.28 31.19 -10.52
C LEU A 64 -0.35 30.17 -9.39
N LEU A 65 0.21 28.98 -9.58
CA LEU A 65 0.12 27.86 -8.63
C LEU A 65 1.28 27.83 -7.63
N GLY A 66 2.35 28.57 -7.89
CA GLY A 66 3.53 28.64 -7.03
C GLY A 66 3.24 29.17 -5.62
N ASN A 67 2.14 29.91 -5.46
CA ASN A 67 1.67 30.45 -4.18
C ASN A 67 0.60 29.58 -3.49
N LEU A 68 0.32 28.38 -4.00
CA LEU A 68 -0.62 27.44 -3.39
C LEU A 68 -0.16 27.11 -1.96
N ARG A 69 -1.06 27.26 -0.97
CA ARG A 69 -0.74 27.03 0.46
C ARG A 69 -1.45 25.82 1.07
N THR A 70 -2.39 25.25 0.33
CA THR A 70 -3.14 24.04 0.75
C THR A 70 -3.21 23.05 -0.40
N ALA A 71 -3.44 21.78 -0.11
CA ALA A 71 -3.63 20.80 -1.15
C ALA A 71 -4.96 21.08 -1.89
N PHE A 72 -4.91 21.15 -3.20
CA PHE A 72 -6.08 21.18 -4.06
C PHE A 72 -6.46 19.75 -4.45
N CYS A 73 -7.63 19.31 -4.02
CA CYS A 73 -8.15 17.96 -4.28
C CYS A 73 -9.20 18.01 -5.38
N HIS A 74 -9.10 17.07 -6.32
CA HIS A 74 -10.02 16.87 -7.45
C HIS A 74 -10.11 15.34 -7.73
N GLU A 75 -10.16 14.87 -8.97
CA GLU A 75 -9.97 13.44 -9.32
C GLU A 75 -8.52 12.95 -9.08
N GLY A 76 -7.72 13.78 -8.46
CA GLY A 76 -6.37 13.62 -8.02
C GLY A 76 -6.08 14.62 -6.93
N TYR A 77 -4.84 15.07 -6.83
CA TYR A 77 -4.41 16.10 -5.89
C TYR A 77 -3.26 16.94 -6.46
N LEU A 78 -3.18 18.18 -6.02
CA LEU A 78 -2.09 19.10 -6.27
C LEU A 78 -1.70 19.75 -4.92
N PRO A 79 -0.64 19.32 -4.25
CA PRO A 79 -0.17 19.95 -3.03
C PRO A 79 0.60 21.24 -3.33
N PRO A 80 0.85 22.07 -2.31
CA PRO A 80 1.78 23.19 -2.42
C PRO A 80 3.12 22.74 -3.02
N PRO A 81 3.77 23.60 -3.82
CA PRO A 81 5.04 23.25 -4.41
C PRO A 81 6.12 23.17 -3.34
N ARG A 82 7.04 22.23 -3.48
CA ARG A 82 8.26 22.14 -2.68
C ARG A 82 9.45 22.35 -3.59
N LEU A 83 10.35 23.28 -3.22
CA LEU A 83 11.51 23.65 -4.03
C LEU A 83 11.15 24.02 -5.48
N GLY A 84 10.03 24.70 -5.69
CA GLY A 84 9.58 25.10 -7.02
C GLY A 84 8.95 24.00 -7.87
N ILE A 85 8.66 22.81 -7.28
CA ILE A 85 8.10 21.67 -7.99
C ILE A 85 6.79 21.24 -7.33
N HIS A 86 5.75 21.06 -8.13
CA HIS A 86 4.52 20.37 -7.76
C HIS A 86 4.64 18.86 -8.01
N CYS A 87 4.13 18.06 -7.08
CA CYS A 87 3.96 16.63 -7.23
C CYS A 87 2.47 16.31 -7.37
N LEU A 88 1.95 16.33 -8.57
CA LEU A 88 0.53 16.06 -8.81
C LEU A 88 0.25 14.59 -9.06
N GLY A 89 -0.92 14.13 -8.73
CA GLY A 89 -1.28 12.73 -8.98
C GLY A 89 -2.58 12.31 -8.32
N ALA A 90 -2.76 11.05 -8.33
CA ALA A 90 -1.96 10.02 -8.99
C ALA A 90 -2.84 9.17 -9.89
N THR A 91 -2.20 8.43 -10.79
CA THR A 91 -2.91 7.39 -11.52
C THR A 91 -3.30 6.22 -10.62
N TYR A 92 -4.19 5.37 -11.10
CA TYR A 92 -4.74 4.25 -10.38
C TYR A 92 -4.79 3.03 -11.31
N GLY A 93 -3.83 2.11 -11.16
CA GLY A 93 -3.67 0.90 -11.98
C GLY A 93 -3.83 -0.36 -11.12
N PRO A 94 -5.06 -0.93 -11.01
CA PRO A 94 -5.27 -2.18 -10.29
C PRO A 94 -4.49 -3.33 -10.92
N GLN A 95 -3.87 -4.17 -10.10
CA GLN A 95 -3.11 -5.36 -10.52
C GLN A 95 -1.91 -5.09 -11.44
N ASP A 96 -1.56 -3.83 -11.66
CA ASP A 96 -0.36 -3.44 -12.39
C ASP A 96 0.81 -3.34 -11.42
N THR A 97 1.85 -4.11 -11.63
CA THR A 97 3.04 -4.17 -10.76
C THR A 97 4.29 -3.57 -11.42
N ASN A 98 4.18 -3.08 -12.67
CA ASN A 98 5.29 -2.45 -13.36
C ASN A 98 5.67 -1.13 -12.69
N LEU A 99 6.94 -0.96 -12.35
CA LEU A 99 7.47 0.23 -11.69
C LEU A 99 8.09 1.24 -12.67
N ASP A 100 8.05 0.97 -13.98
CA ASP A 100 8.54 1.93 -14.97
C ASP A 100 7.63 3.16 -15.04
N GLU A 101 8.25 4.31 -15.16
CA GLU A 101 7.55 5.57 -15.39
C GLU A 101 6.96 5.59 -16.81
N ARG A 102 5.73 6.06 -16.96
CA ARG A 102 4.99 6.07 -18.23
C ARG A 102 4.54 7.48 -18.59
N SER A 103 4.79 7.89 -19.81
CA SER A 103 4.30 9.17 -20.35
C SER A 103 2.77 9.25 -20.38
N THR A 104 2.09 8.12 -20.58
CA THR A 104 0.61 8.06 -20.56
C THR A 104 0.04 8.42 -19.18
N ASP A 105 0.75 8.10 -18.11
CA ASP A 105 0.34 8.45 -16.75
C ASP A 105 0.53 9.94 -16.48
N HIS A 106 1.57 10.56 -17.02
CA HIS A 106 1.72 12.02 -16.99
C HIS A 106 0.59 12.72 -17.71
N VAL A 107 0.23 12.26 -18.92
CA VAL A 107 -0.91 12.80 -19.66
C VAL A 107 -2.20 12.66 -18.84
N THR A 108 -2.44 11.52 -18.23
CA THR A 108 -3.61 11.27 -17.40
C THR A 108 -3.69 12.24 -16.21
N ASN A 109 -2.60 12.41 -15.48
CA ASN A 109 -2.54 13.30 -14.33
C ASN A 109 -2.75 14.77 -14.74
N LEU A 110 -2.11 15.22 -15.81
CA LEU A 110 -2.28 16.58 -16.33
C LEU A 110 -3.69 16.83 -16.87
N THR A 111 -4.29 15.87 -17.54
CA THR A 111 -5.66 15.97 -18.04
C THR A 111 -6.68 16.14 -16.91
N LYS A 112 -6.55 15.36 -15.84
CA LYS A 112 -7.39 15.50 -14.64
C LYS A 112 -7.25 16.89 -14.01
N LEU A 113 -6.02 17.39 -13.89
CA LEU A 113 -5.77 18.71 -13.35
C LEU A 113 -6.30 19.81 -14.26
N ALA A 114 -6.12 19.72 -15.58
CA ALA A 114 -6.60 20.68 -16.55
C ALA A 114 -8.14 20.75 -16.58
N THR A 115 -8.80 19.59 -16.41
CA THR A 115 -10.27 19.53 -16.28
C THR A 115 -10.75 20.27 -15.02
N ALA A 116 -10.03 20.12 -13.92
CA ALA A 116 -10.36 20.80 -12.66
C ALA A 116 -10.02 22.30 -12.65
N LEU A 117 -9.02 22.72 -13.44
CA LEU A 117 -8.55 24.10 -13.54
C LEU A 117 -8.49 24.57 -15.01
N PRO A 118 -9.62 24.73 -15.69
CA PRO A 118 -9.66 24.98 -17.14
C PRO A 118 -9.04 26.33 -17.55
N SER A 119 -8.92 27.28 -16.63
CA SER A 119 -8.31 28.59 -16.88
C SER A 119 -6.78 28.58 -16.75
N VAL A 120 -6.19 27.47 -16.31
CA VAL A 120 -4.74 27.34 -16.12
C VAL A 120 -4.13 26.57 -17.29
N LYS A 121 -3.06 27.11 -17.86
CA LYS A 121 -2.32 26.43 -18.92
C LYS A 121 -1.28 25.50 -18.29
N PHE A 122 -1.31 24.24 -18.68
CA PHE A 122 -0.37 23.21 -18.25
C PHE A 122 0.55 22.79 -19.40
N PRO A 123 1.71 22.19 -19.11
CA PRO A 123 2.59 21.64 -20.14
C PRO A 123 1.83 20.59 -20.98
N THR A 124 1.98 20.65 -22.30
CA THR A 124 1.43 19.67 -23.24
C THR A 124 2.47 18.60 -23.60
N ALA A 125 3.75 18.93 -23.52
CA ALA A 125 4.84 18.00 -23.72
C ALA A 125 5.16 17.28 -22.39
N THR A 126 5.30 15.97 -22.47
CA THR A 126 5.63 15.13 -21.31
C THR A 126 7.11 14.76 -21.24
N ALA A 127 7.90 15.11 -22.26
CA ALA A 127 9.31 14.72 -22.35
C ALA A 127 10.18 15.31 -21.21
N ASP A 128 9.82 16.47 -20.68
CA ASP A 128 10.55 17.14 -19.61
C ASP A 128 9.93 16.91 -18.22
N LEU A 129 8.92 16.03 -18.13
CA LEU A 129 8.29 15.69 -16.87
C LEU A 129 9.00 14.48 -16.26
N SER A 130 9.09 14.49 -14.96
CA SER A 130 9.49 13.32 -14.17
C SER A 130 8.35 12.90 -13.26
N GLY A 131 8.48 11.74 -12.64
CA GLY A 131 7.48 11.25 -11.73
C GLY A 131 8.04 10.29 -10.70
N HIS A 132 7.14 9.72 -9.93
CA HIS A 132 7.46 8.63 -9.03
C HIS A 132 6.38 7.56 -9.15
N VAL A 133 6.80 6.32 -9.29
CA VAL A 133 5.92 5.15 -9.36
C VAL A 133 6.01 4.38 -8.05
N ALA A 134 4.87 4.02 -7.49
CA ALA A 134 4.81 3.19 -6.30
C ALA A 134 3.60 2.26 -6.33
N LEU A 135 3.69 1.17 -5.57
CA LEU A 135 2.61 0.21 -5.38
C LEU A 135 1.93 0.46 -4.03
N ARG A 136 0.66 0.76 -4.06
CA ARG A 136 -0.18 0.83 -2.86
C ARG A 136 -0.69 -0.55 -2.53
N CYS A 137 -0.71 -0.88 -1.25
CA CYS A 137 -1.38 -2.07 -0.73
C CYS A 137 -2.75 -1.68 -0.19
N THR A 138 -3.79 -2.29 -0.71
CA THR A 138 -5.16 -2.11 -0.24
C THR A 138 -5.85 -3.45 -0.07
N THR A 139 -6.97 -3.47 0.62
CA THR A 139 -7.88 -4.61 0.70
C THR A 139 -8.97 -4.50 -0.37
N THR A 140 -9.75 -5.55 -0.56
CA THR A 140 -10.88 -5.57 -1.51
C THR A 140 -11.99 -4.60 -1.12
N ASP A 141 -12.16 -4.32 0.17
CA ASP A 141 -13.16 -3.39 0.72
C ASP A 141 -12.57 -2.03 1.10
N TYR A 142 -11.28 -1.81 0.80
CA TYR A 142 -10.53 -0.60 1.12
C TYR A 142 -10.41 -0.29 2.62
N LEU A 143 -10.69 -1.24 3.51
CA LEU A 143 -10.47 -1.09 4.95
C LEU A 143 -9.09 -1.62 5.35
N PRO A 144 -8.32 -0.90 6.17
CA PRO A 144 -7.07 -1.41 6.71
C PRO A 144 -7.27 -2.67 7.54
N VAL A 145 -6.30 -3.57 7.48
CA VAL A 145 -6.23 -4.76 8.34
C VAL A 145 -5.22 -4.49 9.46
N VAL A 146 -5.70 -4.54 10.69
CA VAL A 146 -4.88 -4.34 11.90
C VAL A 146 -5.28 -5.37 12.94
N GLY A 147 -4.33 -6.12 13.45
CA GLY A 147 -4.58 -7.09 14.52
C GLY A 147 -3.66 -8.30 14.49
N PRO A 148 -3.90 -9.29 15.34
CA PRO A 148 -3.14 -10.53 15.35
C PRO A 148 -3.34 -11.29 14.03
N VAL A 149 -2.28 -11.96 13.56
CA VAL A 149 -2.34 -12.75 12.32
C VAL A 149 -3.02 -14.08 12.59
N PRO A 150 -4.17 -14.38 11.94
CA PRO A 150 -4.82 -15.69 12.11
C PRO A 150 -3.98 -16.82 11.57
N ASN A 151 -3.91 -17.92 12.31
CA ASN A 151 -3.34 -19.17 11.82
C ASN A 151 -4.37 -19.86 10.90
N LYS A 152 -4.24 -19.67 9.60
CA LYS A 152 -5.20 -20.17 8.60
C LYS A 152 -5.43 -21.69 8.69
N ALA A 153 -4.39 -22.47 8.93
CA ALA A 153 -4.51 -23.93 9.03
C ALA A 153 -5.34 -24.33 10.26
N ALA A 154 -5.02 -23.74 11.41
CA ALA A 154 -5.78 -24.00 12.65
C ALA A 154 -7.20 -23.41 12.54
N PHE A 155 -7.38 -22.26 11.92
CA PHE A 155 -8.70 -21.69 11.63
C PHE A 155 -9.55 -22.63 10.80
N ASN A 156 -9.03 -23.12 9.68
CA ASN A 156 -9.76 -24.05 8.81
C ASN A 156 -10.11 -25.35 9.52
N ALA A 157 -9.24 -25.88 10.38
CA ALA A 157 -9.52 -27.06 11.17
C ALA A 157 -10.62 -26.81 12.22
N CYS A 158 -10.54 -25.68 12.93
CA CYS A 158 -11.50 -25.29 13.97
C CYS A 158 -12.91 -25.06 13.41
N TYR A 159 -13.00 -24.47 12.23
CA TYR A 159 -14.25 -24.03 11.61
C TYR A 159 -14.70 -24.92 10.42
N ALA A 160 -14.09 -26.08 10.21
CA ALA A 160 -14.37 -27.00 9.09
C ALA A 160 -15.86 -27.35 8.95
N ASP A 161 -16.52 -27.58 10.07
CA ASP A 161 -17.92 -27.98 10.10
C ASP A 161 -18.93 -26.89 9.72
N LEU A 162 -18.52 -25.59 9.73
CA LEU A 162 -19.42 -24.50 9.37
C LEU A 162 -19.89 -24.55 7.93
N GLN A 163 -19.14 -25.15 7.02
CA GLN A 163 -19.57 -25.35 5.63
C GLN A 163 -20.79 -26.27 5.54
N ALA A 164 -20.85 -27.30 6.41
CA ALA A 164 -21.96 -28.26 6.44
C ALA A 164 -23.09 -27.82 7.40
N GLN A 165 -22.77 -27.05 8.44
CA GLN A 165 -23.71 -26.66 9.49
C GLN A 165 -23.67 -25.13 9.69
N LYS A 166 -24.25 -24.38 8.76
CA LYS A 166 -24.20 -22.89 8.72
C LYS A 166 -24.78 -22.19 9.97
N THR A 167 -25.57 -22.88 10.78
CA THR A 167 -26.21 -22.36 11.99
C THR A 167 -25.49 -22.76 13.28
N ARG A 168 -24.41 -23.55 13.18
CA ARG A 168 -23.65 -23.96 14.35
C ARG A 168 -22.93 -22.78 14.96
N PHE A 169 -23.19 -22.51 16.24
CA PHE A 169 -22.40 -21.56 17.02
C PHE A 169 -21.11 -22.26 17.49
N ILE A 170 -19.98 -21.60 17.26
CA ILE A 170 -18.66 -22.07 17.71
C ILE A 170 -18.19 -21.06 18.76
N ASP A 171 -18.20 -21.49 20.02
CA ASP A 171 -17.71 -20.72 21.16
C ASP A 171 -16.19 -20.95 21.33
N GLN A 172 -15.44 -20.50 20.33
CA GLN A 172 -14.00 -20.64 20.32
C GLN A 172 -13.37 -19.41 19.66
N GLU A 173 -12.35 -18.87 20.28
CA GLU A 173 -11.59 -17.75 19.72
C GLU A 173 -10.88 -18.16 18.42
N CYS A 174 -10.72 -17.19 17.53
CA CYS A 174 -9.98 -17.38 16.29
C CYS A 174 -8.53 -17.76 16.60
N PRO A 175 -8.04 -18.93 16.14
CA PRO A 175 -6.65 -19.29 16.31
C PRO A 175 -5.72 -18.29 15.59
N VAL A 176 -4.76 -17.74 16.31
CA VAL A 176 -3.78 -16.78 15.81
C VAL A 176 -2.36 -17.25 16.03
N PHE A 177 -1.40 -16.69 15.32
CA PHE A 177 0.02 -16.87 15.64
C PHE A 177 0.35 -16.03 16.87
N PRO A 178 0.84 -16.62 17.97
CA PRO A 178 1.16 -15.89 19.19
C PRO A 178 2.22 -14.81 18.92
N GLY A 179 1.97 -13.58 19.33
CA GLY A 179 2.91 -12.47 19.19
C GLY A 179 3.09 -11.90 17.79
N VAL A 180 2.34 -12.38 16.77
CA VAL A 180 2.41 -11.84 15.40
C VAL A 180 1.21 -10.96 15.10
N PHE A 181 1.50 -9.74 14.66
CA PHE A 181 0.49 -8.76 14.29
C PHE A 181 0.71 -8.27 12.86
N VAL A 182 -0.36 -7.84 12.21
CA VAL A 182 -0.33 -7.24 10.87
C VAL A 182 -0.86 -5.81 10.91
N LEU A 183 -0.23 -4.94 10.12
CA LEU A 183 -0.72 -3.61 9.77
C LEU A 183 -0.58 -3.45 8.25
N ALA A 184 -1.69 -3.54 7.53
CA ALA A 184 -1.67 -3.54 6.06
C ALA A 184 -2.94 -2.94 5.46
N GLY A 185 -2.97 -2.83 4.14
CA GLY A 185 -4.15 -2.39 3.41
C GLY A 185 -4.49 -0.92 3.57
N LEU A 186 -3.53 -0.07 4.00
CA LEU A 186 -3.75 1.36 4.19
C LEU A 186 -4.10 2.10 2.89
N GLY A 187 -3.72 1.57 1.73
CA GLY A 187 -4.02 2.15 0.42
C GLY A 187 -3.44 3.55 0.28
N SER A 188 -4.31 4.54 0.12
CA SER A 188 -3.93 5.96 0.05
C SER A 188 -3.99 6.70 1.39
N ARG A 189 -4.22 6.00 2.49
CA ARG A 189 -4.36 6.56 3.86
C ARG A 189 -3.04 6.51 4.62
N GLY A 190 -1.96 7.01 4.03
CA GLY A 190 -0.60 6.81 4.54
C GLY A 190 -0.21 7.60 5.79
N LEU A 191 -0.98 8.59 6.20
CA LEU A 191 -0.66 9.47 7.35
C LEU A 191 -1.97 9.91 8.02
N THR A 192 -2.68 8.96 8.58
CA THR A 192 -3.85 9.23 9.42
C THR A 192 -3.58 8.84 10.85
#